data_d882778882ed7830f86fe3be21e4c279
#
_entry.id   d882778882ed7830f86fe3be21e4c279
#
_cell.length_a   1.000
_cell.length_b   1.000
_cell.length_c   1.000
_cell.angle_alpha   90.00
_cell.angle_beta   90.00
_cell.angle_gamma   90.00
#
_symmetry.space_group_name_H-M   'P 1'
#
loop_
_entity.id
_entity.type
_entity.pdbx_description
1 polymer ?
#
loop_
_entity_poly.entity_id
_entity_poly.type
_entity_poly.pdbx_seq_one_letter_code
_entity_poly.pdbx_strand_id
1 'polypeptide(L)'
;MNGLDFDGSLFWRADFSKPPHNSYTSYDYIKKAAEQKGYKLKQETNPLLFQTSDAKPANESYNVRVDYGTKNVTNLVEYNYDKKAESYTRSSDGVITTDRETGKPVAMQNIFIVEASHHIIDQDGRRDIDLESGGKGLLFQHGNVIETDWKQVNGRIVPVKDGKWLPFVPGKTWINIVPDLDAASISKGEGV
;
A
#
# COMPACT_ATOMS: atom_id res chain seq x y z
N MET A 1 -13.98 11.68 2.42
CA MET A 1 -13.98 13.11 2.85
C MET A 1 -13.03 13.85 1.95
N ASN A 2 -13.52 14.83 1.20
CA ASN A 2 -12.69 15.63 0.29
C ASN A 2 -12.35 16.95 1.00
N GLY A 3 -11.07 17.32 1.08
CA GLY A 3 -10.64 18.56 1.73
C GLY A 3 -11.17 19.84 1.09
N LEU A 4 -11.70 19.74 -0.13
CA LEU A 4 -12.35 20.86 -0.84
C LEU A 4 -13.78 21.15 -0.34
N ASP A 5 -14.42 20.19 0.34
CA ASP A 5 -15.80 20.31 0.83
C ASP A 5 -15.89 20.96 2.23
N PHE A 6 -14.76 21.30 2.81
CA PHE A 6 -14.65 21.90 4.13
C PHE A 6 -13.91 23.23 4.06
N ASP A 7 -14.31 24.17 4.91
CA ASP A 7 -13.48 25.33 5.17
C ASP A 7 -12.11 24.87 5.73
N GLY A 8 -11.07 25.62 5.50
CA GLY A 8 -9.70 25.24 5.88
C GLY A 8 -9.49 24.97 7.38
N SER A 9 -10.54 25.09 8.23
CA SER A 9 -10.44 24.92 9.68
C SER A 9 -10.18 23.48 10.14
N LEU A 10 -10.40 22.50 9.26
CA LEU A 10 -10.20 21.07 9.55
C LEU A 10 -8.88 20.52 9.04
N PHE A 11 -8.10 21.36 8.38
CA PHE A 11 -6.80 21.02 7.85
C PHE A 11 -5.78 22.08 8.22
N TRP A 12 -4.53 21.69 8.38
CA TRP A 12 -3.44 22.63 8.54
C TRP A 12 -2.31 22.32 7.56
N ARG A 13 -1.46 23.32 7.32
CA ARG A 13 -0.24 23.16 6.55
C ARG A 13 0.93 22.91 7.52
N ALA A 14 1.61 21.79 7.35
CA ALA A 14 2.82 21.50 8.11
C ALA A 14 4.01 22.23 7.51
N ASP A 15 4.93 22.68 8.36
CA ASP A 15 6.16 23.41 7.99
C ASP A 15 7.31 22.49 7.58
N PHE A 16 7.25 21.21 7.97
CA PHE A 16 8.28 20.22 7.69
C PHE A 16 8.22 19.63 6.26
N SER A 17 7.24 19.99 5.47
CA SER A 17 7.09 19.56 4.07
C SER A 17 6.62 20.70 3.19
N LYS A 18 6.90 20.63 1.89
CA LYS A 18 6.51 21.66 0.92
C LYS A 18 5.13 21.41 0.33
N PRO A 19 4.38 22.48 -0.04
CA PRO A 19 3.15 22.32 -0.83
C PRO A 19 3.43 21.55 -2.14
N PRO A 20 2.47 20.75 -2.63
CA PRO A 20 1.14 20.49 -2.09
C PRO A 20 1.10 19.41 -1.00
N HIS A 21 2.22 18.73 -0.69
CA HIS A 21 2.33 17.53 0.14
C HIS A 21 2.43 17.82 1.64
N ASN A 22 1.95 18.96 2.10
CA ASN A 22 2.03 19.40 3.49
C ASN A 22 0.67 19.70 4.13
N SER A 23 -0.42 19.17 3.58
CA SER A 23 -1.76 19.30 4.14
C SER A 23 -2.05 18.13 5.07
N TYR A 24 -2.38 18.41 6.31
CA TYR A 24 -2.63 17.43 7.37
C TYR A 24 -3.97 17.67 8.05
N THR A 25 -4.49 16.64 8.69
CA THR A 25 -5.65 16.67 9.55
C THR A 25 -5.43 15.77 10.78
N SER A 26 -6.27 15.87 11.79
CA SER A 26 -6.23 14.98 12.96
C SER A 26 -7.50 14.16 13.08
N TYR A 27 -7.46 13.12 13.91
CA TYR A 27 -8.66 12.33 14.23
C TYR A 27 -9.80 13.21 14.77
N ASP A 28 -9.51 14.18 15.64
CA ASP A 28 -10.51 15.06 16.21
C ASP A 28 -11.15 15.97 15.15
N TYR A 29 -10.36 16.43 14.17
CA TYR A 29 -10.89 17.19 13.05
C TYR A 29 -11.77 16.32 12.15
N ILE A 30 -11.35 15.09 11.87
CA ILE A 30 -12.16 14.12 11.09
C ILE A 30 -13.48 13.83 11.81
N LYS A 31 -13.44 13.62 13.13
CA LYS A 31 -14.62 13.41 13.96
C LYS A 31 -15.57 14.59 13.90
N LYS A 32 -15.06 15.81 14.12
CA LYS A 32 -15.83 17.05 14.02
C LYS A 32 -16.49 17.22 12.65
N ALA A 33 -15.75 16.94 11.58
CA ALA A 33 -16.28 17.00 10.22
C ALA A 33 -17.39 15.96 9.98
N ALA A 34 -17.22 14.74 10.48
CA ALA A 34 -18.24 13.69 10.39
C ALA A 34 -19.53 14.09 11.13
N GLU A 35 -19.42 14.64 12.34
CA GLU A 35 -20.55 15.16 13.12
C GLU A 35 -21.28 16.29 12.38
N GLN A 36 -20.54 17.26 11.82
CA GLN A 36 -21.11 18.37 11.04
C GLN A 36 -21.88 17.91 9.79
N LYS A 37 -21.42 16.83 9.16
CA LYS A 37 -22.03 16.25 7.95
C LYS A 37 -23.08 15.16 8.26
N GLY A 38 -23.31 14.84 9.53
CA GLY A 38 -24.23 13.77 9.94
C GLY A 38 -23.75 12.36 9.56
N TYR A 39 -22.45 12.16 9.37
CA TYR A 39 -21.88 10.85 9.06
C TYR A 39 -21.79 9.99 10.33
N LYS A 40 -22.07 8.70 10.18
CA LYS A 40 -21.88 7.73 11.25
C LYS A 40 -20.39 7.55 11.54
N LEU A 41 -19.98 7.72 12.79
CA LEU A 41 -18.59 7.51 13.24
C LEU A 41 -18.24 6.02 13.38
N LYS A 42 -19.24 5.18 13.54
CA LYS A 42 -19.08 3.72 13.59
C LYS A 42 -19.78 3.11 12.38
N GLN A 43 -19.07 2.31 11.65
CA GLN A 43 -19.60 1.52 10.52
C GLN A 43 -19.14 0.07 10.71
N GLU A 44 -20.05 -0.87 10.48
CA GLU A 44 -19.67 -2.27 10.37
C GLU A 44 -18.78 -2.43 9.15
N THR A 45 -17.62 -3.03 9.37
CA THR A 45 -16.66 -3.31 8.30
C THR A 45 -16.44 -4.81 8.23
N ASN A 46 -16.45 -5.36 7.01
CA ASN A 46 -15.99 -6.72 6.82
C ASN A 46 -14.47 -6.75 7.04
N PRO A 47 -13.95 -7.55 7.97
CA PRO A 47 -12.51 -7.63 8.21
C PRO A 47 -11.79 -8.22 7.00
N LEU A 48 -10.53 -7.89 6.82
CA LEU A 48 -9.64 -8.64 5.95
C LEU A 48 -9.45 -10.05 6.54
N LEU A 49 -9.20 -11.02 5.67
CA LEU A 49 -8.88 -12.36 6.10
C LEU A 49 -7.40 -12.42 6.52
N PHE A 50 -7.13 -12.89 7.73
CA PHE A 50 -5.78 -13.10 8.24
C PHE A 50 -5.50 -14.56 8.50
N GLN A 51 -4.23 -14.97 8.32
CA GLN A 51 -3.78 -16.30 8.64
C GLN A 51 -3.88 -16.54 10.15
N THR A 52 -4.22 -17.77 10.53
CA THR A 52 -3.98 -18.29 11.89
C THR A 52 -2.51 -18.70 11.98
N SER A 53 -1.85 -18.41 13.04
CA SER A 53 -0.44 -18.16 13.34
C SER A 53 0.65 -19.19 12.96
N ASP A 54 0.43 -20.19 12.13
CA ASP A 54 1.38 -21.33 11.98
C ASP A 54 2.08 -21.44 10.61
N ALA A 55 1.94 -20.44 9.73
CA ALA A 55 2.66 -20.44 8.47
C ALA A 55 4.15 -20.16 8.71
N LYS A 56 5.01 -21.12 8.39
CA LYS A 56 6.47 -20.97 8.54
C LYS A 56 7.05 -20.07 7.44
N PRO A 57 8.05 -19.25 7.77
CA PRO A 57 8.83 -18.53 6.77
C PRO A 57 9.43 -19.51 5.73
N ALA A 58 9.59 -19.04 4.52
CA ALA A 58 10.24 -19.80 3.47
C ALA A 58 11.71 -20.10 3.78
N ASN A 59 12.22 -21.19 3.22
CA ASN A 59 13.66 -21.46 3.21
C ASN A 59 14.43 -20.40 2.40
N GLU A 60 13.85 -19.95 1.30
CA GLU A 60 14.36 -18.85 0.46
C GLU A 60 13.56 -17.57 0.76
N SER A 61 14.20 -16.41 0.63
CA SER A 61 13.52 -15.12 0.73
C SER A 61 13.62 -14.36 -0.57
N TYR A 62 12.58 -13.60 -0.87
CA TYR A 62 12.53 -12.77 -2.06
C TYR A 62 12.39 -11.31 -1.66
N ASN A 63 13.23 -10.49 -2.28
CA ASN A 63 13.10 -9.04 -2.30
C ASN A 63 12.34 -8.63 -3.55
N VAL A 64 11.70 -7.50 -3.51
CA VAL A 64 11.01 -6.96 -4.67
C VAL A 64 11.33 -5.50 -4.88
N ARG A 65 11.47 -5.12 -6.14
CA ARG A 65 11.70 -3.77 -6.62
C ARG A 65 10.57 -3.42 -7.57
N VAL A 66 9.92 -2.28 -7.34
CA VAL A 66 8.84 -1.76 -8.20
C VAL A 66 9.31 -0.45 -8.80
N ASP A 67 9.35 -0.38 -10.12
CA ASP A 67 9.73 0.81 -10.87
C ASP A 67 8.48 1.53 -11.37
N TYR A 68 8.17 2.67 -10.78
CA TYR A 68 7.11 3.59 -11.22
C TYR A 68 7.65 4.68 -12.15
N GLY A 69 8.92 4.61 -12.49
CA GLY A 69 9.60 5.64 -13.25
C GLY A 69 9.03 5.82 -14.64
N THR A 70 9.26 6.98 -15.16
CA THR A 70 9.07 7.32 -16.56
C THR A 70 10.44 7.62 -17.17
N LYS A 71 10.51 7.83 -18.49
CA LYS A 71 11.78 8.14 -19.19
C LYS A 71 12.60 9.27 -18.54
N ASN A 72 11.96 10.16 -17.76
CA ASN A 72 12.57 11.36 -17.21
C ASN A 72 12.54 11.45 -15.67
N VAL A 73 11.91 10.51 -14.99
CA VAL A 73 11.75 10.55 -13.52
C VAL A 73 11.96 9.14 -12.97
N THR A 74 12.95 8.99 -12.12
CA THR A 74 13.08 7.78 -11.29
C THR A 74 12.02 7.82 -10.20
N ASN A 75 11.39 6.71 -9.94
CA ASN A 75 10.49 6.51 -8.81
C ASN A 75 10.53 5.02 -8.47
N LEU A 76 11.61 4.66 -7.81
CA LEU A 76 11.96 3.30 -7.51
C LEU A 76 11.63 2.97 -6.08
N VAL A 77 10.85 1.92 -5.87
CA VAL A 77 10.52 1.41 -4.54
C VAL A 77 11.10 0.02 -4.39
N GLU A 78 11.76 -0.22 -3.26
CA GLU A 78 12.37 -1.51 -2.95
C GLU A 78 11.86 -2.03 -1.61
N TYR A 79 11.64 -3.33 -1.53
CA TYR A 79 11.25 -4.03 -0.33
C TYR A 79 12.24 -5.17 -0.07
N ASN A 80 12.93 -5.08 1.06
CA ASN A 80 13.92 -6.07 1.47
C ASN A 80 13.37 -6.87 2.66
N TYR A 81 13.39 -8.19 2.53
CA TYR A 81 12.88 -9.10 3.55
C TYR A 81 13.96 -9.42 4.59
N ASP A 82 13.62 -9.19 5.85
CA ASP A 82 14.41 -9.62 7.00
C ASP A 82 13.79 -10.90 7.58
N LYS A 83 14.52 -12.02 7.48
CA LYS A 83 14.08 -13.32 8.00
C LYS A 83 13.92 -13.36 9.52
N LYS A 84 14.73 -12.61 10.24
CA LYS A 84 14.72 -12.58 11.71
C LYS A 84 13.54 -11.75 12.23
N ALA A 85 13.25 -10.63 11.55
CA ALA A 85 12.12 -9.77 11.86
C ALA A 85 10.81 -10.23 11.21
N GLU A 86 10.86 -11.22 10.29
CA GLU A 86 9.73 -11.71 9.49
C GLU A 86 8.94 -10.59 8.81
N SER A 87 9.66 -9.59 8.28
CA SER A 87 9.05 -8.39 7.73
C SER A 87 9.88 -7.79 6.60
N TYR A 88 9.21 -6.98 5.78
CA TYR A 88 9.84 -6.19 4.72
C TYR A 88 10.08 -4.77 5.21
N THR A 89 11.27 -4.24 4.94
CA THR A 89 11.55 -2.80 5.00
C THR A 89 11.43 -2.19 3.62
N ARG A 90 10.97 -0.93 3.55
CA ARG A 90 10.76 -0.20 2.30
C ARG A 90 11.77 0.93 2.15
N SER A 91 12.31 1.08 0.95
CA SER A 91 12.98 2.31 0.52
C SER A 91 12.30 2.91 -0.73
N SER A 92 12.46 4.20 -0.93
CA SER A 92 12.04 4.92 -2.12
C SER A 92 13.21 5.75 -2.61
N ASP A 93 13.63 5.52 -3.85
CA ASP A 93 14.82 6.13 -4.46
C ASP A 93 16.06 6.05 -3.55
N GLY A 94 16.27 4.87 -2.93
CA GLY A 94 17.37 4.59 -2.01
C GLY A 94 17.21 5.13 -0.58
N VAL A 95 16.13 5.85 -0.29
CA VAL A 95 15.87 6.40 1.05
C VAL A 95 14.90 5.50 1.81
N ILE A 96 15.31 5.00 2.98
CA ILE A 96 14.46 4.15 3.82
C ILE A 96 13.23 4.94 4.28
N THR A 97 12.06 4.32 4.08
CA THR A 97 10.79 4.86 4.58
C THR A 97 10.73 4.71 6.09
N THR A 98 10.65 5.83 6.81
CA THR A 98 10.60 5.86 8.27
C THR A 98 9.26 6.43 8.76
N ASP A 99 8.81 5.92 9.88
CA ASP A 99 7.73 6.54 10.65
C ASP A 99 8.24 7.84 11.27
N ARG A 100 7.53 8.92 11.02
CA ARG A 100 7.99 10.26 11.42
C ARG A 100 8.04 10.46 12.94
N GLU A 101 7.10 9.89 13.67
CA GLU A 101 7.01 10.10 15.12
C GLU A 101 8.06 9.29 15.85
N THR A 102 8.30 8.08 15.41
CA THR A 102 9.24 7.17 16.06
C THR A 102 10.64 7.20 15.47
N GLY A 103 10.81 7.72 14.25
CA GLY A 103 12.06 7.69 13.49
C GLY A 103 12.48 6.29 13.04
N LYS A 104 11.66 5.26 13.28
CA LYS A 104 11.98 3.87 12.95
C LYS A 104 11.59 3.52 11.52
N PRO A 105 12.33 2.61 10.84
CA PRO A 105 11.90 2.06 9.57
C PRO A 105 10.48 1.48 9.64
N VAL A 106 9.67 1.73 8.62
CA VAL A 106 8.36 1.10 8.51
C VAL A 106 8.56 -0.35 8.08
N ALA A 107 8.07 -1.28 8.90
CA ALA A 107 8.12 -2.72 8.62
C ALA A 107 6.73 -3.25 8.28
N MET A 108 6.63 -4.09 7.26
CA MET A 108 5.41 -4.69 6.74
C MET A 108 5.54 -6.21 6.65
N GLN A 109 4.48 -6.94 7.00
CA GLN A 109 4.40 -8.39 6.87
C GLN A 109 3.96 -8.81 5.47
N ASN A 110 3.25 -7.93 4.77
CA ASN A 110 2.72 -8.20 3.44
C ASN A 110 3.07 -7.06 2.48
N ILE A 111 3.52 -7.43 1.28
CA ILE A 111 3.57 -6.53 0.13
C ILE A 111 2.65 -7.10 -0.93
N PHE A 112 1.72 -6.30 -1.41
CA PHE A 112 0.80 -6.73 -2.46
C PHE A 112 0.93 -5.80 -3.66
N ILE A 113 1.36 -6.34 -4.79
CA ILE A 113 1.48 -5.61 -6.07
C ILE A 113 0.29 -6.02 -6.91
N VAL A 114 -0.49 -5.06 -7.38
CA VAL A 114 -1.70 -5.28 -8.16
C VAL A 114 -1.62 -4.54 -9.49
N GLU A 115 -1.92 -5.24 -10.56
CA GLU A 115 -2.05 -4.68 -11.90
C GLU A 115 -3.45 -4.11 -12.07
N ALA A 116 -3.55 -2.86 -12.47
CA ALA A 116 -4.81 -2.18 -12.74
C ALA A 116 -4.66 -1.27 -13.96
N SER A 117 -5.74 -1.08 -14.72
CA SER A 117 -5.75 -0.14 -15.84
C SER A 117 -5.58 1.29 -15.37
N HIS A 118 -4.68 2.02 -16.03
CA HIS A 118 -4.43 3.45 -15.79
C HIS A 118 -4.78 4.26 -17.04
N HIS A 119 -5.63 5.28 -16.89
CA HIS A 119 -5.98 6.21 -17.96
C HIS A 119 -5.58 7.63 -17.57
N ILE A 120 -4.83 8.32 -18.44
CA ILE A 120 -4.55 9.74 -18.25
C ILE A 120 -5.80 10.52 -18.62
N ILE A 121 -6.32 11.33 -17.69
CA ILE A 121 -7.59 12.05 -17.82
C ILE A 121 -7.40 13.52 -18.23
N ASP A 122 -6.19 14.06 -18.15
CA ASP A 122 -5.92 15.45 -18.48
C ASP A 122 -4.45 15.73 -18.84
N GLN A 123 -4.18 16.99 -19.20
CA GLN A 123 -2.84 17.45 -19.58
C GLN A 123 -1.85 17.54 -18.40
N ASP A 124 -2.34 17.58 -17.16
CA ASP A 124 -1.52 17.54 -15.94
C ASP A 124 -1.02 16.12 -15.61
N GLY A 125 -1.45 15.13 -16.39
CA GLY A 125 -1.06 13.74 -16.23
C GLY A 125 -1.77 13.02 -15.07
N ARG A 126 -2.89 13.57 -14.59
CA ARG A 126 -3.73 12.90 -13.60
C ARG A 126 -4.28 11.61 -14.18
N ARG A 127 -4.40 10.58 -13.35
CA ARG A 127 -4.80 9.25 -13.80
C ARG A 127 -6.09 8.83 -13.14
N ASP A 128 -6.96 8.24 -13.94
CA ASP A 128 -8.03 7.36 -13.48
C ASP A 128 -7.50 5.94 -13.42
N ILE A 129 -7.72 5.26 -12.30
CA ILE A 129 -7.21 3.90 -12.04
C ILE A 129 -8.41 3.01 -11.76
N ASP A 130 -8.57 1.96 -12.56
CA ASP A 130 -9.65 0.99 -12.36
C ASP A 130 -9.32 0.08 -11.15
N LEU A 131 -9.92 0.39 -10.02
CA LEU A 131 -9.82 -0.41 -8.80
C LEU A 131 -11.03 -1.31 -8.55
N GLU A 132 -11.88 -1.51 -9.55
CA GLU A 132 -13.12 -2.30 -9.43
C GLU A 132 -13.10 -3.61 -10.23
N SER A 133 -12.50 -3.59 -11.42
CA SER A 133 -12.52 -4.74 -12.33
C SER A 133 -11.69 -5.94 -11.87
N GLY A 134 -10.74 -5.75 -10.96
CA GLY A 134 -9.78 -6.77 -10.58
C GLY A 134 -8.65 -6.91 -11.61
N GLY A 135 -7.75 -7.85 -11.38
CA GLY A 135 -6.60 -8.09 -12.26
C GLY A 135 -5.61 -9.07 -11.66
N LYS A 136 -4.41 -9.11 -12.23
CA LYS A 136 -3.30 -9.93 -11.74
C LYS A 136 -2.60 -9.27 -10.56
N GLY A 137 -1.94 -10.06 -9.72
CA GLY A 137 -1.18 -9.54 -8.59
C GLY A 137 -0.09 -10.49 -8.12
N LEU A 138 0.82 -9.92 -7.34
CA LEU A 138 1.91 -10.62 -6.67
C LEU A 138 1.82 -10.33 -5.17
N LEU A 139 1.62 -11.37 -4.37
CA LEU A 139 1.55 -11.27 -2.92
C LEU A 139 2.85 -11.80 -2.29
N PHE A 140 3.55 -10.93 -1.59
CA PHE A 140 4.76 -11.29 -0.84
C PHE A 140 4.43 -11.40 0.64
N GLN A 141 4.72 -12.57 1.20
CA GLN A 141 4.48 -12.93 2.60
C GLN A 141 5.53 -13.93 3.07
N HIS A 142 6.01 -13.82 4.32
CA HIS A 142 7.01 -14.73 4.91
C HIS A 142 8.25 -14.93 4.02
N GLY A 143 8.64 -13.91 3.25
CA GLY A 143 9.73 -14.02 2.28
C GLY A 143 9.38 -14.73 0.98
N ASN A 144 8.19 -15.28 0.84
CA ASN A 144 7.71 -15.91 -0.39
C ASN A 144 7.02 -14.92 -1.32
N VAL A 145 6.91 -15.30 -2.60
CA VAL A 145 6.04 -14.65 -3.58
C VAL A 145 4.98 -15.64 -4.06
N ILE A 146 3.74 -15.15 -4.15
CA ILE A 146 2.57 -15.92 -4.61
C ILE A 146 1.95 -15.13 -5.77
N GLU A 147 1.92 -15.74 -6.95
CA GLU A 147 1.12 -15.24 -8.06
C GLU A 147 -0.36 -15.44 -7.74
N THR A 148 -1.14 -14.38 -7.92
CA THR A 148 -2.56 -14.33 -7.54
C THR A 148 -3.30 -13.44 -8.51
N ASP A 149 -4.61 -13.47 -8.43
CA ASP A 149 -5.48 -12.39 -8.91
C ASP A 149 -5.80 -11.47 -7.73
N TRP A 150 -6.33 -10.29 -8.03
CA TRP A 150 -6.94 -9.43 -7.03
C TRP A 150 -8.39 -9.09 -7.41
N LYS A 151 -9.20 -8.81 -6.41
CA LYS A 151 -10.57 -8.32 -6.57
C LYS A 151 -10.84 -7.19 -5.60
N GLN A 152 -11.74 -6.30 -6.01
CA GLN A 152 -12.34 -5.33 -5.09
C GLN A 152 -13.54 -6.00 -4.41
N VAL A 153 -13.54 -6.00 -3.09
CA VAL A 153 -14.66 -6.53 -2.31
C VAL A 153 -14.98 -5.56 -1.18
N ASN A 154 -16.18 -4.99 -1.21
CA ASN A 154 -16.64 -4.01 -0.23
C ASN A 154 -15.64 -2.84 -0.02
N GLY A 155 -15.10 -2.29 -1.11
CA GLY A 155 -14.14 -1.20 -1.08
C GLY A 155 -12.70 -1.60 -0.70
N ARG A 156 -12.37 -2.90 -0.69
CA ARG A 156 -11.05 -3.40 -0.34
C ARG A 156 -10.45 -4.23 -1.46
N ILE A 157 -9.18 -4.04 -1.72
CA ILE A 157 -8.39 -4.88 -2.63
C ILE A 157 -7.97 -6.13 -1.85
N VAL A 158 -8.38 -7.30 -2.31
CA VAL A 158 -8.08 -8.59 -1.68
C VAL A 158 -7.41 -9.54 -2.67
N PRO A 159 -6.39 -10.32 -2.25
CA PRO A 159 -5.77 -11.33 -3.09
C PRO A 159 -6.68 -12.56 -3.22
N VAL A 160 -6.72 -13.12 -4.43
CA VAL A 160 -7.55 -14.27 -4.78
C VAL A 160 -6.71 -15.29 -5.55
N LYS A 161 -6.77 -16.56 -5.16
CA LYS A 161 -6.15 -17.67 -5.88
C LYS A 161 -7.14 -18.84 -5.97
N ASP A 162 -7.30 -19.40 -7.16
CA ASP A 162 -8.24 -20.50 -7.42
C ASP A 162 -9.67 -20.19 -6.94
N GLY A 163 -10.10 -18.93 -7.12
CA GLY A 163 -11.42 -18.44 -6.71
C GLY A 163 -11.61 -18.21 -5.20
N LYS A 164 -10.58 -18.41 -4.37
CA LYS A 164 -10.62 -18.23 -2.92
C LYS A 164 -9.76 -17.05 -2.49
N TRP A 165 -10.20 -16.33 -1.46
CA TRP A 165 -9.40 -15.28 -0.87
C TRP A 165 -8.18 -15.86 -0.18
N LEU A 166 -7.02 -15.29 -0.44
CA LEU A 166 -5.81 -15.58 0.31
C LEU A 166 -5.76 -14.72 1.57
N PRO A 167 -5.48 -15.31 2.74
CA PRO A 167 -5.32 -14.55 3.96
C PRO A 167 -3.99 -13.79 3.98
N PHE A 168 -4.00 -12.58 4.52
CA PHE A 168 -2.79 -11.85 4.86
C PHE A 168 -2.13 -12.40 6.13
N VAL A 169 -0.84 -12.25 6.25
CA VAL A 169 -0.13 -12.42 7.53
C VAL A 169 -0.58 -11.30 8.48
N PRO A 170 -0.88 -11.60 9.75
CA PRO A 170 -1.19 -10.56 10.72
C PRO A 170 -0.10 -9.48 10.78
N GLY A 171 -0.50 -8.22 10.64
CA GLY A 171 0.42 -7.10 10.62
C GLY A 171 0.08 -6.07 9.55
N LYS A 172 1.08 -5.31 9.12
CA LYS A 172 0.91 -4.25 8.12
C LYS A 172 0.99 -4.80 6.71
N THR A 173 0.18 -4.23 5.82
CA THR A 173 0.19 -4.53 4.38
C THR A 173 0.46 -3.24 3.60
N TRP A 174 1.38 -3.31 2.65
CA TRP A 174 1.60 -2.27 1.66
C TRP A 174 1.09 -2.73 0.30
N ILE A 175 0.18 -1.97 -0.30
CA ILE A 175 -0.35 -2.26 -1.63
C ILE A 175 0.28 -1.31 -2.64
N ASN A 176 0.86 -1.88 -3.70
CA ASN A 176 1.38 -1.14 -4.84
C ASN A 176 0.43 -1.37 -6.03
N ILE A 177 0.03 -0.31 -6.68
CA ILE A 177 -0.84 -0.37 -7.85
C ILE A 177 0.01 0.01 -9.06
N VAL A 178 0.13 -0.89 -10.03
CA VAL A 178 0.95 -0.72 -11.23
C VAL A 178 0.09 -0.90 -12.49
N PRO A 179 0.45 -0.25 -13.60
CA PRO A 179 -0.25 -0.47 -14.87
C PRO A 179 0.03 -1.85 -15.48
N ASP A 180 1.17 -2.45 -15.13
CA ASP A 180 1.64 -3.75 -15.59
C ASP A 180 2.55 -4.37 -14.52
N LEU A 181 2.45 -5.69 -14.30
CA LEU A 181 3.31 -6.40 -13.34
C LEU A 181 4.78 -6.43 -13.77
N ASP A 182 5.11 -6.17 -15.03
CA ASP A 182 6.50 -6.02 -15.52
C ASP A 182 7.23 -4.84 -14.83
N ALA A 183 6.51 -3.92 -14.19
CA ALA A 183 7.10 -2.91 -13.33
C ALA A 183 7.76 -3.50 -12.07
N ALA A 184 7.44 -4.75 -11.70
CA ALA A 184 7.99 -5.44 -10.55
C ALA A 184 9.11 -6.40 -10.97
N SER A 185 10.29 -6.26 -10.39
CA SER A 185 11.39 -7.21 -10.51
C SER A 185 11.66 -7.90 -9.17
N ILE A 186 11.83 -9.22 -9.22
CA ILE A 186 11.98 -10.07 -8.05
C ILE A 186 13.42 -10.59 -8.01
N SER A 187 14.05 -10.49 -6.85
CA SER A 187 15.38 -11.06 -6.62
C SER A 187 15.38 -11.93 -5.36
N LYS A 188 16.24 -12.95 -5.34
CA LYS A 188 16.49 -13.67 -4.10
C LYS A 188 17.21 -12.75 -3.13
N GLY A 189 16.70 -12.69 -1.90
CA GLY A 189 17.38 -12.00 -0.81
C GLY A 189 18.64 -12.77 -0.43
N GLU A 190 19.74 -12.05 -0.25
CA GLU A 190 20.92 -12.63 0.35
C GLU A 190 20.58 -13.01 1.78
N GLY A 191 20.68 -14.30 2.11
CA GLY A 191 20.49 -14.78 3.47
C GLY A 191 21.57 -14.19 4.38
N VAL A 192 21.19 -13.30 5.29
CA VAL A 192 22.02 -12.84 6.39
C VAL A 192 21.82 -13.77 7.59
#